data_4957b4ef9366ae27be9f74af8815bc4a
#
_entry.id   4957b4ef9366ae27be9f74af8815bc4a
#
_cell.length_a   1.000
_cell.length_b   1.000
_cell.length_c   1.000
_cell.angle_alpha   90.00
_cell.angle_beta   90.00
_cell.angle_gamma   90.00
#
_symmetry.space_group_name_H-M   'P 1'
#
loop_
_entity.id
_entity.type
_entity.pdbx_description
1 polymer ?
#
loop_
_entity_poly.entity_id
_entity_poly.type
_entity_poly.pdbx_seq_one_letter_code
_entity_poly.pdbx_strand_id
1 'polypeptide(L)'
;LRAKQYVPVFEAFMKWLYPKMLEQALVLCSNNSLYESGMFSQTIPLLQQMPFPKDGMVIEIYHKLLALQLNKRAEDYADLKDFFLHHQQQMELELQMLCVGKLFEYLNFAAINTPHPILNSDDYLLWKQIARELEIRVNGVLSPAVFYNGAVETIRRNQQISLSEYIKQYAPYLPAEKAQNGIVDYVWAIFFFKEGDYDRCLDYLSKIAPKKLDFLRFEYRALLIRVFFEKREFELAAIQLDSFRHYIKDEELPHEVVKLYWNFYRI
;
A
#
# COMPACT_ATOMS: atom_id res chain seq x y z
N LEU A 1 18.74 12.89 -51.54
CA LEU A 1 19.87 12.93 -50.57
C LEU A 1 19.47 13.57 -49.22
N ARG A 2 18.61 14.64 -49.21
CA ARG A 2 18.20 15.31 -47.94
C ARG A 2 17.30 14.44 -47.03
N ALA A 3 16.44 13.60 -47.63
CA ALA A 3 15.52 12.74 -46.80
C ALA A 3 16.27 11.74 -45.88
N LYS A 4 17.41 11.20 -46.32
CA LYS A 4 18.20 10.24 -45.53
C LYS A 4 18.86 10.85 -44.28
N GLN A 5 19.05 12.16 -44.23
CA GLN A 5 19.66 12.85 -43.08
C GLN A 5 18.64 13.13 -41.95
N TYR A 6 17.34 13.19 -42.25
CA TYR A 6 16.29 13.47 -41.29
C TYR A 6 15.79 12.22 -40.57
N VAL A 7 16.00 11.02 -41.12
CA VAL A 7 15.53 9.76 -40.53
C VAL A 7 16.11 9.54 -39.09
N PRO A 8 17.43 9.66 -38.85
CA PRO A 8 18.00 9.46 -37.53
C PRO A 8 17.49 10.47 -36.48
N VAL A 9 17.28 11.73 -36.91
CA VAL A 9 16.77 12.79 -36.02
C VAL A 9 15.32 12.52 -35.67
N PHE A 10 14.53 12.10 -36.65
CA PHE A 10 13.13 11.72 -36.41
C PHE A 10 13.02 10.47 -35.54
N GLU A 11 13.84 9.45 -35.75
CA GLU A 11 13.90 8.26 -34.91
C GLU A 11 14.28 8.61 -33.43
N ALA A 12 15.30 9.46 -33.27
CA ALA A 12 15.70 9.93 -31.93
C ALA A 12 14.57 10.72 -31.24
N PHE A 13 13.88 11.59 -31.98
CA PHE A 13 12.74 12.34 -31.49
C PHE A 13 11.59 11.40 -31.09
N MET A 14 11.27 10.42 -31.90
CA MET A 14 10.23 9.45 -31.63
C MET A 14 10.57 8.54 -30.42
N LYS A 15 11.83 8.14 -30.27
CA LYS A 15 12.31 7.41 -29.09
C LYS A 15 12.14 8.21 -27.80
N TRP A 16 12.24 9.51 -27.84
CA TRP A 16 11.99 10.39 -26.70
C TRP A 16 10.51 10.66 -26.49
N LEU A 17 9.76 10.94 -27.53
CA LEU A 17 8.34 11.34 -27.48
C LEU A 17 7.43 10.17 -27.11
N TYR A 18 7.67 8.99 -27.66
CA TYR A 18 6.76 7.85 -27.54
C TYR A 18 6.56 7.35 -26.09
N PRO A 19 7.60 7.19 -25.24
CA PRO A 19 7.38 6.87 -23.84
C PRO A 19 6.50 7.90 -23.12
N LYS A 20 6.67 9.18 -23.42
CA LYS A 20 5.84 10.25 -22.84
C LYS A 20 4.37 10.16 -23.26
N MET A 21 4.11 9.80 -24.53
CA MET A 21 2.75 9.55 -25.01
C MET A 21 2.12 8.33 -24.31
N LEU A 22 2.87 7.26 -24.10
CA LEU A 22 2.40 6.07 -23.39
C LEU A 22 2.14 6.37 -21.90
N GLU A 23 3.01 7.13 -21.24
CA GLU A 23 2.82 7.61 -19.89
C GLU A 23 1.51 8.40 -19.75
N GLN A 24 1.28 9.37 -20.65
CA GLN A 24 0.04 10.14 -20.67
C GLN A 24 -1.18 9.28 -20.96
N ALA A 25 -1.08 8.32 -21.87
CA ALA A 25 -2.15 7.37 -22.14
C ALA A 25 -2.50 6.55 -20.88
N LEU A 26 -1.49 6.12 -20.11
CA LEU A 26 -1.72 5.40 -18.85
C LEU A 26 -2.43 6.26 -17.81
N VAL A 27 -2.05 7.53 -17.66
CA VAL A 27 -2.71 8.49 -16.77
C VAL A 27 -4.18 8.68 -17.19
N LEU A 28 -4.44 8.83 -18.47
CA LEU A 28 -5.80 8.99 -19.00
C LEU A 28 -6.66 7.74 -18.79
N CYS A 29 -6.09 6.54 -18.96
CA CYS A 29 -6.78 5.28 -18.68
C CYS A 29 -7.07 5.09 -17.19
N SER A 30 -6.25 5.64 -16.31
CA SER A 30 -6.44 5.56 -14.87
C SER A 30 -7.56 6.51 -14.39
N ASN A 31 -7.91 7.50 -15.19
CA ASN A 31 -9.01 8.42 -14.92
C ASN A 31 -10.28 7.97 -15.68
N ASN A 32 -11.08 7.12 -15.04
CA ASN A 32 -12.28 6.52 -15.65
C ASN A 32 -13.23 7.56 -16.27
N SER A 33 -13.41 8.73 -15.66
CA SER A 33 -14.33 9.76 -16.15
C SER A 33 -13.87 10.35 -17.50
N LEU A 34 -12.59 10.48 -17.72
CA LEU A 34 -12.03 10.96 -18.97
C LEU A 34 -12.04 9.87 -20.05
N TYR A 35 -11.80 8.62 -19.68
CA TYR A 35 -11.81 7.49 -20.59
C TYR A 35 -13.22 7.18 -21.10
N GLU A 36 -14.22 7.14 -20.20
CA GLU A 36 -15.63 6.89 -20.52
C GLU A 36 -16.24 8.00 -21.40
N SER A 37 -15.68 9.20 -21.41
CA SER A 37 -16.13 10.28 -22.30
C SER A 37 -15.92 9.99 -23.79
N GLY A 38 -15.26 8.88 -24.14
CA GLY A 38 -15.00 8.45 -25.51
C GLY A 38 -13.91 9.26 -26.23
N MET A 39 -13.42 10.36 -25.63
CA MET A 39 -12.47 11.28 -26.25
C MET A 39 -11.11 10.60 -26.50
N PHE A 40 -10.73 9.63 -25.67
CA PHE A 40 -9.44 8.94 -25.76
C PHE A 40 -9.55 7.47 -26.14
N SER A 41 -10.76 6.90 -26.23
CA SER A 41 -11.00 5.50 -26.55
C SER A 41 -10.41 5.07 -27.91
N GLN A 42 -10.30 5.99 -28.86
CA GLN A 42 -9.71 5.75 -30.18
C GLN A 42 -8.19 6.00 -30.20
N THR A 43 -7.67 6.85 -29.33
CA THR A 43 -6.25 7.25 -29.33
C THR A 43 -5.36 6.10 -28.85
N ILE A 44 -5.79 5.33 -27.85
CA ILE A 44 -5.01 4.25 -27.26
C ILE A 44 -4.80 3.08 -28.23
N PRO A 45 -5.83 2.54 -28.93
CA PRO A 45 -5.63 1.54 -29.96
C PRO A 45 -4.72 2.02 -31.08
N LEU A 46 -4.77 3.31 -31.46
CA LEU A 46 -3.85 3.89 -32.46
C LEU A 46 -2.41 3.89 -31.93
N LEU A 47 -2.16 4.28 -30.69
CA LEU A 47 -0.84 4.23 -30.09
C LEU A 47 -0.27 2.79 -30.08
N GLN A 48 -1.12 1.79 -29.78
CA GLN A 48 -0.71 0.38 -29.80
C GLN A 48 -0.38 -0.15 -31.21
N GLN A 49 -0.99 0.42 -32.25
CA GLN A 49 -0.82 0.01 -33.64
C GLN A 49 0.30 0.76 -34.38
N MET A 50 0.80 1.85 -33.81
CA MET A 50 1.88 2.62 -34.43
C MET A 50 3.15 1.77 -34.58
N PRO A 51 3.83 1.80 -35.73
CA PRO A 51 5.06 1.06 -35.95
C PRO A 51 6.25 1.77 -35.28
N PHE A 52 6.23 1.84 -33.99
CA PHE A 52 7.35 2.42 -33.23
C PHE A 52 8.45 1.39 -32.97
N PRO A 53 9.70 1.85 -32.77
CA PRO A 53 10.76 0.95 -32.36
C PRO A 53 10.30 0.22 -31.07
N LYS A 54 10.09 -1.08 -31.21
CA LYS A 54 9.76 -1.95 -30.06
C LYS A 54 10.98 -2.16 -29.14
N ASP A 55 12.10 -1.60 -29.52
CA ASP A 55 13.39 -1.80 -28.90
C ASP A 55 13.59 -0.79 -27.77
N GLY A 56 13.37 -1.24 -26.55
CA GLY A 56 13.66 -0.49 -25.34
C GLY A 56 12.80 -0.93 -24.17
N MET A 57 13.46 -1.32 -23.07
CA MET A 57 12.81 -1.75 -21.83
C MET A 57 11.69 -0.80 -21.37
N VAL A 58 11.91 0.51 -21.47
CA VAL A 58 10.94 1.54 -21.04
C VAL A 58 9.67 1.49 -21.89
N ILE A 59 9.80 1.32 -23.22
CA ILE A 59 8.66 1.22 -24.12
C ILE A 59 7.88 -0.06 -23.86
N GLU A 60 8.58 -1.18 -23.70
CA GLU A 60 7.97 -2.48 -23.45
C GLU A 60 7.18 -2.47 -22.14
N ILE A 61 7.73 -1.89 -21.06
CA ILE A 61 7.03 -1.84 -19.78
C ILE A 61 5.77 -0.97 -19.84
N TYR A 62 5.79 0.16 -20.56
CA TYR A 62 4.58 0.97 -20.74
C TYR A 62 3.51 0.24 -21.54
N HIS A 63 3.88 -0.56 -22.56
CA HIS A 63 2.93 -1.40 -23.26
C HIS A 63 2.28 -2.46 -22.35
N LYS A 64 3.07 -3.10 -21.49
CA LYS A 64 2.56 -4.07 -20.51
C LYS A 64 1.65 -3.41 -19.46
N LEU A 65 2.03 -2.22 -18.98
CA LEU A 65 1.20 -1.42 -18.06
C LEU A 65 -0.14 -1.04 -18.69
N LEU A 66 -0.14 -0.60 -19.95
CA LEU A 66 -1.36 -0.28 -20.69
C LEU A 66 -2.22 -1.53 -20.94
N ALA A 67 -1.61 -2.65 -21.31
CA ALA A 67 -2.34 -3.90 -21.50
C ALA A 67 -3.05 -4.33 -20.19
N LEU A 68 -2.35 -4.30 -19.07
CA LEU A 68 -2.93 -4.61 -17.77
C LEU A 68 -4.06 -3.65 -17.39
N GLN A 69 -3.87 -2.34 -17.61
CA GLN A 69 -4.87 -1.32 -17.26
C GLN A 69 -6.15 -1.45 -18.10
N LEU A 70 -6.01 -1.77 -19.39
CA LEU A 70 -7.15 -1.85 -20.32
C LEU A 70 -7.90 -3.17 -20.23
N ASN A 71 -7.16 -4.28 -20.18
CA ASN A 71 -7.76 -5.61 -20.29
C ASN A 71 -8.11 -6.21 -18.92
N LYS A 72 -7.36 -5.86 -17.87
CA LYS A 72 -7.49 -6.42 -16.50
C LYS A 72 -7.52 -7.95 -16.49
N ARG A 73 -6.65 -8.59 -17.30
CA ARG A 73 -6.55 -10.04 -17.40
C ARG A 73 -5.39 -10.57 -16.55
N ALA A 74 -5.51 -11.82 -16.10
CA ALA A 74 -4.48 -12.50 -15.33
C ALA A 74 -3.18 -12.71 -16.12
N GLU A 75 -3.29 -12.91 -17.44
CA GLU A 75 -2.12 -13.04 -18.32
C GLU A 75 -1.32 -11.74 -18.41
N ASP A 76 -1.99 -10.58 -18.53
CA ASP A 76 -1.34 -9.28 -18.60
C ASP A 76 -0.66 -8.93 -17.25
N TYR A 77 -1.26 -9.37 -16.13
CA TYR A 77 -0.64 -9.24 -14.80
C TYR A 77 0.62 -10.11 -14.68
N ALA A 78 0.55 -11.38 -15.08
CA ALA A 78 1.68 -12.29 -15.02
C ALA A 78 2.85 -11.80 -15.89
N ASP A 79 2.54 -11.33 -17.10
CA ASP A 79 3.52 -10.80 -18.03
C ASP A 79 4.23 -9.54 -17.50
N LEU A 80 3.48 -8.60 -16.93
CA LEU A 80 4.06 -7.40 -16.31
C LEU A 80 4.87 -7.74 -15.06
N LYS A 81 4.38 -8.66 -14.21
CA LYS A 81 5.08 -9.14 -13.01
C LYS A 81 6.43 -9.73 -13.36
N ASP A 82 6.46 -10.69 -14.29
CA ASP A 82 7.68 -11.39 -14.68
C ASP A 82 8.68 -10.41 -15.31
N PHE A 83 8.21 -9.52 -16.16
CA PHE A 83 9.04 -8.48 -16.75
C PHE A 83 9.63 -7.55 -15.67
N PHE A 84 8.82 -7.08 -14.73
CA PHE A 84 9.27 -6.23 -13.65
C PHE A 84 10.35 -6.91 -12.81
N LEU A 85 10.13 -8.15 -12.36
CA LEU A 85 11.06 -8.87 -11.51
C LEU A 85 12.41 -9.11 -12.19
N HIS A 86 12.43 -9.30 -13.52
CA HIS A 86 13.68 -9.46 -14.28
C HIS A 86 14.44 -8.14 -14.48
N HIS A 87 13.75 -7.01 -14.58
CA HIS A 87 14.36 -5.75 -15.00
C HIS A 87 14.36 -4.67 -13.91
N GLN A 88 13.79 -4.91 -12.72
CA GLN A 88 13.60 -3.90 -11.67
C GLN A 88 14.88 -3.12 -11.31
N GLN A 89 16.03 -3.79 -11.31
CA GLN A 89 17.31 -3.14 -10.97
C GLN A 89 17.80 -2.14 -12.04
N GLN A 90 17.29 -2.26 -13.26
CA GLN A 90 17.64 -1.40 -14.40
C GLN A 90 16.65 -0.25 -14.58
N MET A 91 15.52 -0.28 -13.85
CA MET A 91 14.46 0.72 -13.93
C MET A 91 14.74 1.89 -12.99
N GLU A 92 14.37 3.09 -13.44
CA GLU A 92 14.30 4.26 -12.57
C GLU A 92 13.25 4.06 -11.45
N LEU A 93 13.47 4.68 -10.29
CA LEU A 93 12.62 4.48 -9.11
C LEU A 93 11.15 4.84 -9.37
N GLU A 94 10.89 5.92 -10.10
CA GLU A 94 9.54 6.36 -10.47
C GLU A 94 8.81 5.29 -11.28
N LEU A 95 9.51 4.68 -12.24
CA LEU A 95 8.95 3.60 -13.05
C LEU A 95 8.70 2.33 -12.23
N GLN A 96 9.59 2.00 -11.29
CA GLN A 96 9.37 0.90 -10.35
C GLN A 96 8.11 1.15 -9.50
N MET A 97 7.95 2.35 -8.95
CA MET A 97 6.76 2.72 -8.16
C MET A 97 5.48 2.64 -8.98
N LEU A 98 5.51 3.11 -10.22
CA LEU A 98 4.37 3.02 -11.13
C LEU A 98 3.96 1.56 -11.38
N CYS A 99 4.92 0.69 -11.68
CA CYS A 99 4.67 -0.73 -11.91
C CYS A 99 4.06 -1.41 -10.68
N VAL A 100 4.66 -1.22 -9.52
CA VAL A 100 4.16 -1.78 -8.25
C VAL A 100 2.76 -1.27 -7.96
N GLY A 101 2.50 0.02 -8.16
CA GLY A 101 1.17 0.62 -8.00
C GLY A 101 0.11 -0.05 -8.89
N LYS A 102 0.42 -0.29 -10.17
CA LYS A 102 -0.50 -0.94 -11.11
C LYS A 102 -0.71 -2.43 -10.85
N LEU A 103 0.31 -3.13 -10.40
CA LEU A 103 0.20 -4.52 -9.98
C LEU A 103 -0.69 -4.65 -8.72
N PHE A 104 -0.57 -3.74 -7.76
CA PHE A 104 -1.48 -3.67 -6.62
C PHE A 104 -2.93 -3.33 -7.02
N GLU A 105 -3.10 -2.35 -7.91
CA GLU A 105 -4.43 -1.96 -8.42
C GLU A 105 -5.15 -3.17 -9.03
N TYR A 106 -4.43 -3.96 -9.82
CA TYR A 106 -4.97 -5.19 -10.39
C TYR A 106 -5.35 -6.23 -9.32
N LEU A 107 -4.49 -6.48 -8.33
CA LEU A 107 -4.80 -7.44 -7.26
C LEU A 107 -6.03 -7.03 -6.44
N ASN A 108 -6.18 -5.73 -6.17
CA ASN A 108 -7.37 -5.21 -5.50
C ASN A 108 -8.63 -5.38 -6.37
N PHE A 109 -8.53 -5.10 -7.66
CA PHE A 109 -9.62 -5.33 -8.61
C PHE A 109 -9.99 -6.82 -8.67
N ALA A 110 -9.03 -7.70 -8.78
CA ALA A 110 -9.25 -9.14 -8.82
C ALA A 110 -9.85 -9.67 -7.51
N ALA A 111 -9.42 -9.14 -6.36
CA ALA A 111 -9.96 -9.51 -5.05
C ALA A 111 -11.46 -9.18 -4.89
N ILE A 112 -11.93 -8.09 -5.52
CA ILE A 112 -13.35 -7.71 -5.52
C ILE A 112 -14.16 -8.57 -6.46
N ASN A 113 -13.58 -8.98 -7.60
CA ASN A 113 -14.29 -9.64 -8.68
C ASN A 113 -14.13 -11.17 -8.70
N THR A 114 -13.34 -11.75 -7.78
CA THR A 114 -13.15 -13.19 -7.65
C THR A 114 -13.50 -13.69 -6.25
N PRO A 115 -14.07 -14.90 -6.10
CA PRO A 115 -14.44 -15.45 -4.79
C PRO A 115 -13.24 -15.89 -3.93
N HIS A 116 -12.01 -15.80 -4.43
CA HIS A 116 -10.81 -16.24 -3.72
C HIS A 116 -10.07 -15.08 -3.05
N PRO A 117 -9.53 -15.26 -1.83
CA PRO A 117 -8.84 -14.22 -1.08
C PRO A 117 -7.43 -13.94 -1.67
N ILE A 118 -7.37 -13.28 -2.84
CA ILE A 118 -6.12 -12.84 -3.48
C ILE A 118 -5.30 -11.93 -2.55
N LEU A 119 -5.98 -11.21 -1.63
CA LEU A 119 -5.33 -10.32 -0.66
C LEU A 119 -4.33 -11.02 0.28
N ASN A 120 -4.41 -12.35 0.41
CA ASN A 120 -3.45 -13.16 1.18
C ASN A 120 -2.51 -13.96 0.27
N SER A 121 -2.51 -13.70 -1.04
CA SER A 121 -1.60 -14.36 -1.98
C SER A 121 -0.15 -13.93 -1.73
N ASP A 122 0.79 -14.81 -2.08
CA ASP A 122 2.24 -14.51 -1.98
C ASP A 122 2.61 -13.29 -2.82
N ASP A 123 1.93 -13.09 -3.94
CA ASP A 123 2.11 -11.91 -4.80
C ASP A 123 1.75 -10.61 -4.08
N TYR A 124 0.62 -10.57 -3.39
CA TYR A 124 0.21 -9.38 -2.64
C TYR A 124 1.24 -8.99 -1.57
N LEU A 125 1.82 -10.00 -0.93
CA LEU A 125 2.85 -9.80 0.08
C LEU A 125 4.18 -9.34 -0.52
N LEU A 126 4.56 -9.92 -1.64
CA LEU A 126 5.74 -9.53 -2.40
C LEU A 126 5.66 -8.05 -2.78
N TRP A 127 4.53 -7.61 -3.33
CA TRP A 127 4.37 -6.20 -3.72
C TRP A 127 4.37 -5.26 -2.54
N LYS A 128 3.78 -5.65 -1.41
CA LYS A 128 3.88 -4.86 -0.17
C LYS A 128 5.31 -4.72 0.33
N GLN A 129 6.10 -5.77 0.25
CA GLN A 129 7.52 -5.71 0.60
C GLN A 129 8.26 -4.76 -0.34
N ILE A 130 8.13 -4.95 -1.65
CA ILE A 130 8.79 -4.11 -2.65
C ILE A 130 8.36 -2.64 -2.49
N ALA A 131 7.08 -2.36 -2.27
CA ALA A 131 6.58 -1.01 -2.05
C ALA A 131 7.23 -0.32 -0.83
N ARG A 132 7.41 -1.05 0.28
CA ARG A 132 8.12 -0.53 1.47
C ARG A 132 9.59 -0.20 1.15
N GLU A 133 10.26 -1.09 0.46
CA GLU A 133 11.66 -0.89 0.08
C GLU A 133 11.83 0.31 -0.87
N LEU A 134 10.90 0.47 -1.81
CA LEU A 134 10.88 1.63 -2.71
C LEU A 134 10.60 2.94 -1.95
N GLU A 135 9.65 2.94 -1.00
CA GLU A 135 9.37 4.12 -0.18
C GLU A 135 10.61 4.58 0.59
N ILE A 136 11.35 3.64 1.20
CA ILE A 136 12.60 3.92 1.89
C ILE A 136 13.65 4.47 0.92
N ARG A 137 13.79 3.88 -0.28
CA ARG A 137 14.77 4.31 -1.28
C ARG A 137 14.48 5.70 -1.83
N VAL A 138 13.22 6.06 -1.98
CA VAL A 138 12.79 7.37 -2.51
C VAL A 138 12.85 8.46 -1.44
N ASN A 139 12.33 8.18 -0.25
CA ASN A 139 12.09 9.18 0.79
C ASN A 139 13.14 9.15 1.91
N GLY A 140 13.95 8.08 2.01
CA GLY A 140 14.86 7.84 3.13
C GLY A 140 14.14 7.45 4.43
N VAL A 141 12.81 7.46 4.44
CA VAL A 141 11.95 7.15 5.58
C VAL A 141 10.80 6.25 5.17
N LEU A 142 10.29 5.50 6.14
CA LEU A 142 9.08 4.67 5.99
C LEU A 142 7.91 5.34 6.73
N SER A 143 6.76 5.46 6.09
CA SER A 143 5.59 6.05 6.75
C SER A 143 5.12 5.15 7.91
N PRO A 144 4.67 5.75 9.04
CA PRO A 144 4.18 4.99 10.19
C PRO A 144 3.02 4.05 9.84
N ALA A 145 2.14 4.45 8.92
CA ALA A 145 1.02 3.62 8.47
C ALA A 145 1.48 2.38 7.70
N VAL A 146 2.46 2.53 6.80
CA VAL A 146 3.03 1.41 6.04
C VAL A 146 3.78 0.45 6.96
N PHE A 147 4.55 0.97 7.93
CA PHE A 147 5.20 0.17 8.96
C PHE A 147 4.17 -0.62 9.77
N TYR A 148 3.14 0.05 10.31
CA TYR A 148 2.09 -0.57 11.10
C TYR A 148 1.37 -1.69 10.35
N ASN A 149 0.93 -1.43 9.12
CA ASN A 149 0.24 -2.41 8.31
C ASN A 149 1.10 -3.65 8.01
N GLY A 150 2.39 -3.47 7.75
CA GLY A 150 3.31 -4.58 7.54
C GLY A 150 3.55 -5.39 8.82
N ALA A 151 3.66 -4.74 9.96
CA ALA A 151 3.80 -5.40 11.27
C ALA A 151 2.55 -6.22 11.62
N VAL A 152 1.35 -5.64 11.47
CA VAL A 152 0.07 -6.35 11.71
C VAL A 152 -0.05 -7.59 10.83
N GLU A 153 0.40 -7.51 9.58
CA GLU A 153 0.40 -8.64 8.68
C GLU A 153 1.37 -9.74 9.14
N THR A 154 2.57 -9.36 9.58
CA THR A 154 3.55 -10.28 10.16
C THR A 154 2.99 -10.98 11.40
N ILE A 155 2.29 -10.23 12.27
CA ILE A 155 1.60 -10.77 13.43
C ILE A 155 0.52 -11.79 13.03
N ARG A 156 -0.27 -11.51 11.98
CA ARG A 156 -1.32 -12.43 11.51
C ARG A 156 -0.79 -13.79 11.10
N ARG A 157 0.47 -13.86 10.67
CA ARG A 157 1.15 -15.11 10.27
C ARG A 157 1.66 -15.95 11.44
N ASN A 158 1.50 -15.50 12.67
CA ASN A 158 1.87 -16.25 13.89
C ASN A 158 3.36 -16.55 14.07
N GLN A 159 4.24 -15.61 13.76
CA GLN A 159 5.69 -15.83 13.88
C GLN A 159 6.37 -14.69 14.65
N GLN A 160 6.65 -14.90 15.94
CA GLN A 160 7.34 -13.92 16.79
C GLN A 160 8.71 -13.53 16.25
N ILE A 161 9.47 -14.50 15.76
CA ILE A 161 10.80 -14.26 15.16
C ILE A 161 10.67 -13.35 13.95
N SER A 162 9.68 -13.59 13.09
CA SER A 162 9.42 -12.74 11.93
C SER A 162 9.02 -11.32 12.30
N LEU A 163 8.26 -11.12 13.40
CA LEU A 163 7.94 -9.78 13.88
C LEU A 163 9.17 -9.05 14.40
N SER A 164 10.02 -9.72 15.17
CA SER A 164 11.28 -9.16 15.67
C SER A 164 12.21 -8.75 14.53
N GLU A 165 12.34 -9.60 13.52
CA GLU A 165 13.11 -9.30 12.32
C GLU A 165 12.52 -8.14 11.53
N TYR A 166 11.20 -8.12 11.36
CA TYR A 166 10.49 -7.02 10.71
C TYR A 166 10.78 -5.68 11.40
N ILE A 167 10.63 -5.63 12.72
CA ILE A 167 10.90 -4.42 13.50
C ILE A 167 12.37 -4.01 13.36
N LYS A 168 13.31 -4.95 13.50
CA LYS A 168 14.74 -4.69 13.35
C LYS A 168 15.09 -4.10 11.98
N GLN A 169 14.45 -4.60 10.94
CA GLN A 169 14.67 -4.17 9.55
C GLN A 169 14.08 -2.78 9.27
N TYR A 170 12.84 -2.52 9.69
CA TYR A 170 12.08 -1.35 9.23
C TYR A 170 11.94 -0.22 10.25
N ALA A 171 12.01 -0.49 11.56
CA ALA A 171 11.90 0.57 12.57
C ALA A 171 12.98 1.67 12.47
N PRO A 172 14.24 1.39 12.04
CA PRO A 172 15.23 2.42 11.84
C PRO A 172 14.86 3.48 10.78
N TYR A 173 13.95 3.17 9.88
CA TYR A 173 13.47 4.09 8.83
C TYR A 173 12.23 4.89 9.24
N LEU A 174 11.68 4.64 10.42
CA LEU A 174 10.61 5.49 10.95
C LEU A 174 11.15 6.89 11.25
N PRO A 175 10.38 7.96 10.99
CA PRO A 175 10.73 9.30 11.47
C PRO A 175 10.99 9.24 12.97
N ALA A 176 12.12 9.81 13.44
CA ALA A 176 12.56 9.70 14.84
C ALA A 176 11.47 10.13 15.84
N GLU A 177 10.74 11.19 15.51
CA GLU A 177 9.60 11.66 16.29
C GLU A 177 8.47 10.63 16.40
N LYS A 178 8.20 9.88 15.33
CA LYS A 178 7.14 8.85 15.27
C LYS A 178 7.58 7.52 15.91
N ALA A 179 8.85 7.15 15.77
CA ALA A 179 9.41 5.99 16.48
C ALA A 179 9.35 6.18 18.00
N GLN A 180 9.66 7.39 18.47
CA GLN A 180 9.56 7.77 19.89
C GLN A 180 8.11 7.87 20.41
N ASN A 181 7.12 7.95 19.51
CA ASN A 181 5.70 8.06 19.85
C ASN A 181 5.03 6.71 20.18
N GLY A 182 5.79 5.63 20.26
CA GLY A 182 5.31 4.34 20.75
C GLY A 182 4.65 3.44 19.70
N ILE A 183 4.84 3.69 18.39
CA ILE A 183 4.27 2.81 17.35
C ILE A 183 4.86 1.40 17.40
N VAL A 184 6.15 1.26 17.72
CA VAL A 184 6.82 -0.03 17.89
C VAL A 184 6.27 -0.75 19.13
N ASP A 185 6.09 -0.02 20.23
CA ASP A 185 5.48 -0.58 21.45
C ASP A 185 4.03 -1.02 21.20
N TYR A 186 3.28 -0.25 20.38
CA TYR A 186 1.91 -0.62 20.02
C TYR A 186 1.86 -1.91 19.20
N VAL A 187 2.78 -2.10 18.28
CA VAL A 187 2.90 -3.33 17.49
C VAL A 187 3.18 -4.54 18.40
N TRP A 188 4.08 -4.39 19.38
CA TRP A 188 4.32 -5.44 20.37
C TRP A 188 3.09 -5.70 21.26
N ALA A 189 2.36 -4.66 21.65
CA ALA A 189 1.12 -4.82 22.39
C ALA A 189 0.09 -5.66 21.62
N ILE A 190 -0.11 -5.39 20.32
CA ILE A 190 -0.99 -6.20 19.46
C ILE A 190 -0.53 -7.66 19.40
N PHE A 191 0.78 -7.88 19.26
CA PHE A 191 1.34 -9.22 19.23
C PHE A 191 1.00 -9.99 20.52
N PHE A 192 1.29 -9.41 21.70
CA PHE A 192 1.01 -10.05 22.97
C PHE A 192 -0.48 -10.22 23.26
N PHE A 193 -1.32 -9.29 22.80
CA PHE A 193 -2.77 -9.47 22.86
C PHE A 193 -3.21 -10.71 22.07
N LYS A 194 -2.67 -10.92 20.89
CA LYS A 194 -2.98 -12.08 20.05
C LYS A 194 -2.51 -13.40 20.68
N GLU A 195 -1.36 -13.38 21.33
CA GLU A 195 -0.83 -14.54 22.05
C GLU A 195 -1.57 -14.82 23.37
N GLY A 196 -2.50 -13.96 23.79
CA GLY A 196 -3.22 -14.07 25.06
C GLY A 196 -2.40 -13.65 26.29
N ASP A 197 -1.24 -13.03 26.09
CA ASP A 197 -0.40 -12.49 27.14
C ASP A 197 -0.79 -11.04 27.44
N TYR A 198 -1.88 -10.89 28.14
CA TYR A 198 -2.49 -9.59 28.40
C TYR A 198 -1.65 -8.72 29.33
N ASP A 199 -0.86 -9.32 30.22
CA ASP A 199 0.02 -8.56 31.12
C ASP A 199 1.15 -7.89 30.34
N ARG A 200 1.84 -8.62 29.47
CA ARG A 200 2.83 -8.00 28.57
C ARG A 200 2.19 -7.01 27.60
N CYS A 201 0.98 -7.26 27.14
CA CYS A 201 0.27 -6.30 26.32
C CYS A 201 0.08 -4.96 27.07
N LEU A 202 -0.36 -5.00 28.33
CA LEU A 202 -0.51 -3.80 29.15
C LEU A 202 0.83 -3.12 29.43
N ASP A 203 1.90 -3.88 29.68
CA ASP A 203 3.25 -3.33 29.88
C ASP A 203 3.70 -2.50 28.65
N TYR A 204 3.45 -2.99 27.44
CA TYR A 204 3.75 -2.26 26.22
C TYR A 204 2.82 -1.05 26.03
N LEU A 205 1.53 -1.20 26.27
CA LEU A 205 0.58 -0.07 26.18
C LEU A 205 0.91 1.05 27.17
N SER A 206 1.42 0.72 28.37
CA SER A 206 1.78 1.72 29.39
C SER A 206 2.93 2.63 28.99
N LYS A 207 3.80 2.20 28.08
CA LYS A 207 4.93 2.99 27.56
C LYS A 207 4.50 4.04 26.56
N ILE A 208 3.28 3.96 26.04
CA ILE A 208 2.78 4.77 24.97
C ILE A 208 2.09 6.03 25.50
N ALA A 209 2.43 7.18 24.94
CA ALA A 209 1.66 8.39 25.14
C ALA A 209 0.53 8.47 24.10
N PRO A 210 -0.75 8.17 24.44
CA PRO A 210 -1.82 8.02 23.45
C PRO A 210 -2.01 9.23 22.54
N LYS A 211 -1.79 10.44 23.06
CA LYS A 211 -1.89 11.70 22.31
C LYS A 211 -0.90 11.79 21.14
N LYS A 212 0.16 10.99 21.18
CA LYS A 212 1.23 11.00 20.17
C LYS A 212 1.05 9.92 19.09
N LEU A 213 0.09 9.02 19.23
CA LEU A 213 -0.15 7.93 18.27
C LEU A 213 -0.87 8.34 16.99
N ASP A 214 -1.21 9.63 16.80
CA ASP A 214 -1.93 10.15 15.62
C ASP A 214 -3.11 9.26 15.20
N PHE A 215 -2.96 8.55 14.08
CA PHE A 215 -4.00 7.72 13.48
C PHE A 215 -4.34 6.44 14.28
N LEU A 216 -3.50 6.03 15.25
CA LEU A 216 -3.73 4.82 16.07
C LEU A 216 -4.38 5.12 17.44
N ARG A 217 -4.80 6.36 17.70
CA ARG A 217 -5.38 6.75 19.01
C ARG A 217 -6.65 5.98 19.35
N PHE A 218 -7.47 5.68 18.36
CA PHE A 218 -8.71 4.93 18.53
C PHE A 218 -8.42 3.45 18.76
N GLU A 219 -7.56 2.87 17.92
CA GLU A 219 -7.13 1.48 18.01
C GLU A 219 -6.47 1.18 19.35
N TYR A 220 -5.65 2.11 19.88
CA TYR A 220 -5.04 2.01 21.19
C TYR A 220 -6.10 1.89 22.30
N ARG A 221 -7.10 2.78 22.29
CA ARG A 221 -8.19 2.75 23.28
C ARG A 221 -9.04 1.49 23.16
N ALA A 222 -9.37 1.10 21.95
CA ALA A 222 -10.11 -0.12 21.68
C ALA A 222 -9.34 -1.37 22.15
N LEU A 223 -8.03 -1.42 21.92
CA LEU A 223 -7.19 -2.51 22.40
C LEU A 223 -7.16 -2.57 23.93
N LEU A 224 -7.00 -1.42 24.60
CA LEU A 224 -6.98 -1.35 26.06
C LEU A 224 -8.29 -1.87 26.69
N ILE A 225 -9.44 -1.48 26.13
CA ILE A 225 -10.75 -1.99 26.57
C ILE A 225 -10.82 -3.51 26.40
N ARG A 226 -10.39 -4.02 25.25
CA ARG A 226 -10.39 -5.47 24.96
C ARG A 226 -9.49 -6.24 25.92
N VAL A 227 -8.31 -5.71 26.25
CA VAL A 227 -7.39 -6.35 27.20
C VAL A 227 -8.04 -6.50 28.59
N PHE A 228 -8.65 -5.44 29.12
CA PHE A 228 -9.34 -5.52 30.42
C PHE A 228 -10.54 -6.48 30.37
N PHE A 229 -11.28 -6.51 29.27
CA PHE A 229 -12.38 -7.44 29.08
C PHE A 229 -11.90 -8.91 29.08
N GLU A 230 -10.85 -9.23 28.33
CA GLU A 230 -10.28 -10.58 28.28
C GLU A 230 -9.67 -11.02 29.63
N LYS A 231 -9.11 -10.09 30.39
CA LYS A 231 -8.65 -10.32 31.78
C LYS A 231 -9.79 -10.47 32.77
N ARG A 232 -11.05 -10.28 32.35
CA ARG A 232 -12.26 -10.23 33.20
C ARG A 232 -12.26 -9.09 34.24
N GLU A 233 -11.49 -8.06 34.00
CA GLU A 233 -11.45 -6.81 34.75
C GLU A 233 -12.56 -5.87 34.27
N PHE A 234 -13.81 -6.28 34.38
CA PHE A 234 -14.96 -5.64 33.74
C PHE A 234 -15.21 -4.20 34.21
N GLU A 235 -14.89 -3.89 35.43
CA GLU A 235 -15.00 -2.52 35.94
C GLU A 235 -14.02 -1.58 35.25
N LEU A 236 -12.77 -2.02 35.08
CA LEU A 236 -11.77 -1.23 34.31
C LEU A 236 -12.13 -1.13 32.85
N ALA A 237 -12.63 -2.20 32.25
CA ALA A 237 -13.11 -2.16 30.87
C ALA A 237 -14.25 -1.14 30.71
N ALA A 238 -15.22 -1.09 31.64
CA ALA A 238 -16.33 -0.15 31.63
C ALA A 238 -15.86 1.31 31.77
N ILE A 239 -14.91 1.59 32.67
CA ILE A 239 -14.31 2.91 32.85
C ILE A 239 -13.61 3.38 31.54
N GLN A 240 -12.83 2.49 30.93
CA GLN A 240 -12.15 2.81 29.66
C GLN A 240 -13.15 3.01 28.52
N LEU A 241 -14.22 2.23 28.49
CA LEU A 241 -15.29 2.37 27.48
C LEU A 241 -15.99 3.73 27.62
N ASP A 242 -16.32 4.16 28.83
CA ASP A 242 -16.94 5.45 29.07
C ASP A 242 -16.01 6.62 28.69
N SER A 243 -14.75 6.54 29.11
CA SER A 243 -13.70 7.49 28.66
C SER A 243 -13.60 7.58 27.15
N PHE A 244 -13.67 6.44 26.45
CA PHE A 244 -13.59 6.41 25.00
C PHE A 244 -14.84 7.00 24.34
N ARG A 245 -16.03 6.82 24.92
CA ARG A 245 -17.27 7.47 24.46
C ARG A 245 -17.17 9.00 24.49
N HIS A 246 -16.66 9.55 25.58
CA HIS A 246 -16.43 10.99 25.71
C HIS A 246 -15.42 11.46 24.64
N TYR A 247 -14.32 10.73 24.50
CA TYR A 247 -13.30 11.07 23.51
C TYR A 247 -13.85 11.11 22.07
N ILE A 248 -14.70 10.16 21.67
CA ILE A 248 -15.31 10.15 20.32
C ILE A 248 -16.26 11.34 20.13
N LYS A 249 -16.94 11.78 21.19
CA LYS A 249 -17.85 12.94 21.11
C LYS A 249 -17.10 14.28 21.00
N ASP A 250 -15.95 14.37 21.66
CA ASP A 250 -15.15 15.58 21.74
C ASP A 250 -14.29 15.80 20.47
N GLU A 251 -13.99 14.72 19.74
CA GLU A 251 -13.31 14.79 18.45
C GLU A 251 -14.36 14.95 17.33
N GLU A 252 -14.26 15.99 16.52
CA GLU A 252 -15.11 16.23 15.34
C GLU A 252 -14.81 15.23 14.22
N LEU A 253 -15.15 13.96 14.44
CA LEU A 253 -14.87 12.88 13.51
C LEU A 253 -15.89 12.79 12.38
N PRO A 254 -15.49 12.35 11.17
CA PRO A 254 -16.43 12.01 10.11
C PRO A 254 -17.46 10.97 10.60
N HIS A 255 -18.72 11.15 10.21
CA HIS A 255 -19.85 10.31 10.65
C HIS A 255 -19.60 8.80 10.44
N GLU A 256 -18.92 8.44 9.34
CA GLU A 256 -18.60 7.05 9.02
C GLU A 256 -17.61 6.44 10.04
N VAL A 257 -16.63 7.20 10.48
CA VAL A 257 -15.65 6.80 11.50
C VAL A 257 -16.36 6.61 12.83
N VAL A 258 -17.21 7.56 13.22
CA VAL A 258 -18.04 7.47 14.43
C VAL A 258 -18.92 6.23 14.39
N LYS A 259 -19.56 5.93 13.26
CA LYS A 259 -20.43 4.75 13.09
C LYS A 259 -19.67 3.43 13.24
N LEU A 260 -18.43 3.37 12.76
CA LEU A 260 -17.58 2.17 12.85
C LEU A 260 -17.25 1.84 14.31
N TYR A 261 -16.91 2.85 15.11
CA TYR A 261 -16.65 2.69 16.53
C TYR A 261 -17.94 2.58 17.37
N TRP A 262 -19.05 3.17 16.93
CA TRP A 262 -20.34 3.08 17.59
C TRP A 262 -20.88 1.64 17.63
N ASN A 263 -20.58 0.85 16.60
CA ASN A 263 -20.93 -0.57 16.58
C ASN A 263 -20.12 -1.40 17.60
N PHE A 264 -18.93 -0.95 17.98
CA PHE A 264 -18.11 -1.57 19.01
C PHE A 264 -18.74 -1.46 20.43
N TYR A 265 -19.65 -0.50 20.64
CA TYR A 265 -20.32 -0.27 21.93
C TYR A 265 -21.63 -1.02 22.11
N ARG A 266 -22.15 -1.64 21.08
CA ARG A 266 -23.42 -2.35 21.16
C ARG A 266 -23.30 -3.81 21.59
N ILE A 267 -22.07 -4.27 21.86
CA ILE A 267 -21.78 -5.58 22.41
C ILE A 267 -21.75 -5.48 23.93
#